data_14c792c726271c37369f86a90b553e92
#
_entry.id   14c792c726271c37369f86a90b553e92
#
_cell.length_a   1.000
_cell.length_b   1.000
_cell.length_c   1.000
_cell.angle_alpha   90.00
_cell.angle_beta   90.00
_cell.angle_gamma   90.00
#
_symmetry.space_group_name_H-M   'P 1'
#
loop_
_entity.id
_entity.type
_entity.pdbx_description
1 polymer ?
#
loop_
_entity_poly.entity_id
_entity_poly.type
_entity_poly.pdbx_seq_one_letter_code
_entity_poly.pdbx_strand_id
1 'polypeptide(L)'
;MNRLQEFLDNPHIITGTATVAADPQLTLIAANKALYTLVGETAESCRQQGNSLLHWIEQSSAVRLTGLLAGHPPLFDWEGVLVRKDATSVRIRLSGTRMEGVLHEGQYPVYLSAFTDLACVEEMLRSAEYERRKYALIADISEDLPFEYDFETDTIAYTQKYHKVFGHEPVIPRFRERLGRGE
;
A
#
# COMPACT_ATOMS: atom_id res chain seq x y z
N MET A 1 -11.01 -16.29 -20.80
CA MET A 1 -10.73 -15.29 -19.76
C MET A 1 -9.22 -15.33 -19.50
N ASN A 2 -8.54 -14.21 -19.50
CA ASN A 2 -7.09 -14.18 -19.43
C ASN A 2 -6.68 -14.30 -17.95
N ARG A 3 -5.72 -15.17 -17.59
CA ARG A 3 -5.19 -15.35 -16.22
C ARG A 3 -4.80 -14.04 -15.55
N LEU A 4 -4.36 -13.06 -16.33
CA LEU A 4 -4.03 -11.72 -15.85
C LEU A 4 -5.27 -10.98 -15.31
N GLN A 5 -6.41 -11.07 -16.01
CA GLN A 5 -7.64 -10.44 -15.55
C GLN A 5 -8.17 -11.12 -14.28
N GLU A 6 -8.07 -12.46 -14.19
CA GLU A 6 -8.42 -13.19 -12.96
C GLU A 6 -7.56 -12.76 -11.76
N PHE A 7 -6.27 -12.52 -12.00
CA PHE A 7 -5.38 -11.97 -10.97
C PHE A 7 -5.80 -10.56 -10.56
N LEU A 8 -6.06 -9.68 -11.53
CA LEU A 8 -6.46 -8.28 -11.25
C LEU A 8 -7.83 -8.21 -10.54
N ASP A 9 -8.74 -9.12 -10.85
CA ASP A 9 -10.08 -9.17 -10.25
C ASP A 9 -10.11 -9.89 -8.89
N ASN A 10 -8.94 -10.30 -8.36
CA ASN A 10 -8.86 -10.92 -7.04
C ASN A 10 -9.32 -9.93 -5.95
N PRO A 11 -10.37 -10.26 -5.17
CA PRO A 11 -10.94 -9.35 -4.17
C PRO A 11 -9.99 -9.01 -3.01
N HIS A 12 -8.91 -9.76 -2.84
CA HIS A 12 -7.88 -9.47 -1.83
C HIS A 12 -6.89 -8.38 -2.29
N ILE A 13 -6.88 -8.00 -3.57
CA ILE A 13 -6.08 -6.88 -4.08
C ILE A 13 -6.86 -5.58 -3.87
N ILE A 14 -6.60 -4.90 -2.78
CA ILE A 14 -7.26 -3.66 -2.37
C ILE A 14 -6.63 -2.41 -2.98
N THR A 15 -5.41 -2.49 -3.48
CA THR A 15 -4.71 -1.38 -4.14
C THR A 15 -5.11 -1.30 -5.62
N GLY A 16 -5.11 -0.10 -6.18
CA GLY A 16 -5.24 0.08 -7.63
C GLY A 16 -4.12 -0.69 -8.34
N THR A 17 -4.47 -1.62 -9.21
CA THR A 17 -3.48 -2.42 -9.94
C THR A 17 -3.85 -2.47 -11.41
N ALA A 18 -2.83 -2.30 -12.27
CA ALA A 18 -3.02 -2.32 -13.72
C ALA A 18 -1.80 -2.86 -14.45
N THR A 19 -1.99 -3.26 -15.70
CA THR A 19 -0.91 -3.40 -16.67
C THR A 19 -0.88 -2.19 -17.58
N VAL A 20 0.28 -1.56 -17.67
CA VAL A 20 0.51 -0.30 -18.38
C VAL A 20 1.59 -0.52 -19.43
N ALA A 21 1.33 -0.14 -20.68
CA ALA A 21 2.35 -0.09 -21.73
C ALA A 21 3.20 1.18 -21.58
N ALA A 22 4.51 1.08 -21.78
CA ALA A 22 5.41 2.23 -21.81
C ALA A 22 5.43 2.90 -23.20
N ASP A 23 4.26 3.05 -23.78
CA ASP A 23 4.05 3.81 -25.02
C ASP A 23 3.87 5.32 -24.72
N PRO A 24 3.81 6.20 -25.73
CA PRO A 24 3.63 7.63 -25.52
C PRO A 24 2.35 8.03 -24.79
N GLN A 25 1.34 7.15 -24.75
CA GLN A 25 0.05 7.39 -24.08
C GLN A 25 -0.02 6.74 -22.69
N LEU A 26 0.97 5.92 -22.33
CA LEU A 26 0.93 5.06 -21.16
C LEU A 26 -0.38 4.27 -21.10
N THR A 27 -0.61 3.47 -22.15
CA THR A 27 -1.89 2.78 -22.38
C THR A 27 -2.16 1.74 -21.29
N LEU A 28 -3.32 1.85 -20.65
CA LEU A 28 -3.85 0.84 -19.73
C LEU A 28 -4.37 -0.36 -20.53
N ILE A 29 -3.70 -1.50 -20.42
CA ILE A 29 -4.10 -2.74 -21.08
C ILE A 29 -5.18 -3.46 -20.28
N ALA A 30 -4.99 -3.53 -18.95
CA ALA A 30 -5.94 -4.10 -18.02
C ALA A 30 -5.80 -3.41 -16.66
N ALA A 31 -6.89 -3.32 -15.91
CA ALA A 31 -6.90 -2.73 -14.57
C ALA A 31 -7.96 -3.39 -13.69
N ASN A 32 -7.76 -3.33 -12.37
CA ASN A 32 -8.71 -3.81 -11.40
C ASN A 32 -9.75 -2.73 -11.02
N LYS A 33 -10.81 -3.15 -10.33
CA LYS A 33 -11.87 -2.25 -9.87
C LYS A 33 -11.33 -1.15 -8.92
N ALA A 34 -10.34 -1.46 -8.10
CA ALA A 34 -9.76 -0.51 -7.15
C ALA A 34 -9.10 0.68 -7.87
N LEU A 35 -8.43 0.47 -9.02
CA LEU A 35 -7.90 1.58 -9.80
C LEU A 35 -9.01 2.45 -10.37
N TYR A 36 -10.06 1.88 -10.94
CA TYR A 36 -11.19 2.67 -11.46
C TYR A 36 -11.87 3.49 -10.37
N THR A 37 -12.00 2.92 -9.16
CA THR A 37 -12.50 3.67 -7.99
C THR A 37 -11.55 4.81 -7.61
N LEU A 38 -10.24 4.58 -7.63
CA LEU A 38 -9.24 5.60 -7.31
C LEU A 38 -9.31 6.80 -8.25
N VAL A 39 -9.48 6.57 -9.57
CA VAL A 39 -9.58 7.65 -10.57
C VAL A 39 -11.00 8.24 -10.68
N GLY A 40 -11.99 7.63 -10.05
CA GLY A 40 -13.39 8.06 -10.12
C GLY A 40 -14.06 7.76 -11.47
N GLU A 41 -13.61 6.72 -12.17
CA GLU A 41 -14.10 6.34 -13.51
C GLU A 41 -14.66 4.91 -13.52
N THR A 42 -15.23 4.53 -14.65
CA THR A 42 -15.61 3.16 -14.97
C THR A 42 -14.71 2.59 -16.07
N ALA A 43 -14.58 1.27 -16.14
CA ALA A 43 -13.83 0.62 -17.21
C ALA A 43 -14.34 1.01 -18.61
N GLU A 44 -15.65 1.22 -18.76
CA GLU A 44 -16.27 1.64 -20.00
C GLU A 44 -15.88 3.07 -20.39
N SER A 45 -15.95 4.00 -19.42
CA SER A 45 -15.55 5.40 -19.64
C SER A 45 -14.06 5.50 -20.01
N CYS A 46 -13.20 4.71 -19.37
CA CYS A 46 -11.77 4.67 -19.68
C CYS A 46 -11.50 4.20 -21.10
N ARG A 47 -12.21 3.16 -21.59
CA ARG A 47 -12.09 2.68 -22.98
C ARG A 47 -12.51 3.75 -23.98
N GLN A 48 -13.58 4.47 -23.72
CA GLN A 48 -14.05 5.56 -24.59
C GLN A 48 -13.05 6.72 -24.70
N GLN A 49 -12.24 6.92 -23.65
CA GLN A 49 -11.17 7.93 -23.60
C GLN A 49 -9.80 7.40 -24.09
N GLY A 50 -9.76 6.20 -24.70
CA GLY A 50 -8.55 5.61 -25.26
C GLY A 50 -7.63 4.94 -24.25
N ASN A 51 -8.09 4.65 -23.03
CA ASN A 51 -7.33 3.97 -21.96
C ASN A 51 -5.98 4.62 -21.60
N SER A 52 -5.80 5.92 -21.85
CA SER A 52 -4.55 6.61 -21.54
C SER A 52 -4.46 6.97 -20.06
N LEU A 53 -3.42 6.49 -19.38
CA LEU A 53 -3.11 6.86 -17.98
C LEU A 53 -2.85 8.38 -17.84
N LEU A 54 -2.34 9.02 -18.90
CA LEU A 54 -2.02 10.45 -18.90
C LEU A 54 -3.23 11.37 -18.69
N HIS A 55 -4.44 10.88 -18.95
CA HIS A 55 -5.67 11.64 -18.68
C HIS A 55 -5.89 11.95 -17.21
N TRP A 56 -5.34 11.09 -16.32
CA TRP A 56 -5.51 11.24 -14.87
C TRP A 56 -4.25 11.70 -14.16
N ILE A 57 -3.14 11.89 -14.85
CA ILE A 57 -1.91 12.39 -14.23
C ILE A 57 -1.74 13.87 -14.55
N GLU A 58 -1.46 14.66 -13.52
CA GLU A 58 -1.15 16.08 -13.65
C GLU A 58 0.06 16.27 -14.59
N GLN A 59 0.02 17.30 -15.45
CA GLN A 59 0.95 17.47 -16.56
C GLN A 59 2.43 17.43 -16.15
N SER A 60 2.81 18.10 -15.08
CA SER A 60 4.21 18.11 -14.60
C SER A 60 4.65 16.74 -14.10
N SER A 61 3.74 16.02 -13.48
CA SER A 61 3.90 14.64 -13.01
C SER A 61 4.00 13.66 -14.18
N ALA A 62 3.19 13.84 -15.23
CA ALA A 62 3.20 13.04 -16.45
C ALA A 62 4.55 13.10 -17.18
N VAL A 63 5.13 14.30 -17.31
CA VAL A 63 6.46 14.48 -17.95
C VAL A 63 7.55 13.69 -17.20
N ARG A 64 7.51 13.70 -15.88
CA ARG A 64 8.48 12.93 -15.07
C ARG A 64 8.29 11.42 -15.23
N LEU A 65 7.05 10.94 -15.23
CA LEU A 65 6.74 9.52 -15.40
C LEU A 65 7.14 9.00 -16.78
N THR A 66 6.77 9.72 -17.85
CA THR A 66 7.14 9.34 -19.21
C THR A 66 8.65 9.34 -19.40
N GLY A 67 9.37 10.35 -18.87
CA GLY A 67 10.83 10.39 -18.87
C GLY A 67 11.47 9.20 -18.14
N LEU A 68 10.92 8.78 -17.01
CA LEU A 68 11.39 7.62 -16.27
C LEU A 68 11.20 6.33 -17.06
N LEU A 69 10.02 6.14 -17.67
CA LEU A 69 9.67 4.93 -18.43
C LEU A 69 10.35 4.85 -19.80
N ALA A 70 10.80 5.97 -20.36
CA ALA A 70 11.55 5.99 -21.63
C ALA A 70 12.86 5.18 -21.56
N GLY A 71 13.45 5.03 -20.37
CA GLY A 71 14.63 4.20 -20.14
C GLY A 71 14.33 2.70 -20.00
N HIS A 72 13.07 2.30 -20.06
CA HIS A 72 12.61 0.91 -19.90
C HIS A 72 13.21 0.18 -18.69
N PRO A 73 13.22 0.77 -17.48
CA PRO A 73 13.82 0.15 -16.31
C PRO A 73 13.11 -1.18 -15.98
N PRO A 74 13.80 -2.17 -15.37
CA PRO A 74 13.15 -3.42 -14.95
C PRO A 74 12.12 -3.21 -13.83
N LEU A 75 12.38 -2.21 -12.97
CA LEU A 75 11.54 -1.78 -11.87
C LEU A 75 11.49 -0.26 -11.86
N PHE A 76 10.37 0.31 -11.48
CA PHE A 76 10.27 1.74 -11.21
C PHE A 76 9.41 2.02 -9.98
N ASP A 77 9.71 3.15 -9.36
CA ASP A 77 8.96 3.73 -8.27
C ASP A 77 8.87 5.24 -8.51
N TRP A 78 7.67 5.78 -8.47
CA TRP A 78 7.40 7.16 -8.84
C TRP A 78 6.28 7.72 -7.98
N GLU A 79 6.41 8.98 -7.59
CA GLU A 79 5.37 9.73 -6.90
C GLU A 79 4.92 10.92 -7.72
N GLY A 80 3.62 11.14 -7.75
CA GLY A 80 3.02 12.25 -8.47
C GLY A 80 1.59 12.52 -8.07
N VAL A 81 0.95 13.38 -8.85
CA VAL A 81 -0.42 13.81 -8.63
C VAL A 81 -1.33 13.20 -9.68
N LEU A 82 -2.36 12.51 -9.20
CA LEU A 82 -3.47 12.01 -10.00
C LEU A 82 -4.65 12.97 -9.85
N VAL A 83 -5.27 13.31 -10.97
CA VAL A 83 -6.49 14.15 -11.03
C VAL A 83 -7.67 13.25 -11.33
N ARG A 84 -8.62 13.18 -10.42
CA ARG A 84 -9.84 12.38 -10.57
C ARG A 84 -10.82 13.05 -11.53
N LYS A 85 -11.84 12.32 -11.93
CA LYS A 85 -12.94 12.83 -12.76
C LYS A 85 -13.65 14.06 -12.18
N ASP A 86 -13.78 14.14 -10.88
CA ASP A 86 -14.38 15.28 -10.15
C ASP A 86 -13.43 16.46 -9.97
N ALA A 87 -12.28 16.44 -10.66
CA ALA A 87 -11.18 17.41 -10.58
C ALA A 87 -10.47 17.47 -9.21
N THR A 88 -10.73 16.55 -8.30
CA THR A 88 -9.94 16.42 -7.07
C THR A 88 -8.56 15.84 -7.36
N SER A 89 -7.54 16.33 -6.67
CA SER A 89 -6.17 15.88 -6.82
C SER A 89 -5.78 14.96 -5.68
N VAL A 90 -5.09 13.86 -6.01
CA VAL A 90 -4.62 12.86 -5.05
C VAL A 90 -3.14 12.61 -5.27
N ARG A 91 -2.36 12.64 -4.21
CA ARG A 91 -0.96 12.20 -4.26
C ARG A 91 -0.93 10.68 -4.29
N ILE A 92 -0.29 10.13 -5.31
CA ILE A 92 -0.13 8.69 -5.47
C ILE A 92 1.33 8.30 -5.56
N ARG A 93 1.60 7.08 -5.12
CA ARG A 93 2.81 6.34 -5.44
C ARG A 93 2.46 5.29 -6.49
N LEU A 94 3.19 5.29 -7.59
CA LEU A 94 3.08 4.33 -8.66
C LEU A 94 4.37 3.52 -8.74
N SER A 95 4.29 2.25 -8.42
CA SER A 95 5.39 1.31 -8.56
C SER A 95 5.07 0.28 -9.62
N GLY A 96 6.06 -0.16 -10.38
CA GLY A 96 5.84 -1.14 -11.42
C GLY A 96 7.03 -2.03 -11.70
N THR A 97 6.73 -3.25 -12.14
CA THR A 97 7.68 -4.26 -12.57
C THR A 97 7.45 -4.58 -14.03
N ARG A 98 8.51 -4.52 -14.86
CA ARG A 98 8.44 -4.88 -16.26
C ARG A 98 8.13 -6.36 -16.42
N MET A 99 7.13 -6.69 -17.23
CA MET A 99 6.77 -8.06 -17.54
C MET A 99 7.70 -8.59 -18.65
N GLU A 100 8.46 -9.62 -18.34
CA GLU A 100 9.41 -10.19 -19.30
C GLU A 100 8.69 -10.83 -20.49
N GLY A 101 9.17 -10.54 -21.71
CA GLY A 101 8.62 -11.08 -22.94
C GLY A 101 7.23 -10.57 -23.34
N VAL A 102 6.66 -9.61 -22.57
CA VAL A 102 5.36 -9.01 -22.90
C VAL A 102 5.57 -7.62 -23.50
N LEU A 103 5.11 -7.46 -24.77
CA LEU A 103 5.17 -6.20 -25.49
C LEU A 103 3.77 -5.78 -25.95
N HIS A 104 3.47 -4.49 -25.81
CA HIS A 104 2.32 -3.87 -26.42
C HIS A 104 2.68 -3.44 -27.85
N GLU A 105 1.83 -3.75 -28.82
CA GLU A 105 2.06 -3.47 -30.25
C GLU A 105 3.43 -3.98 -30.77
N GLY A 106 3.99 -5.02 -30.14
CA GLY A 106 5.26 -5.63 -30.54
C GLY A 106 6.52 -4.80 -30.22
N GLN A 107 6.41 -3.61 -29.60
CA GLN A 107 7.54 -2.72 -29.36
C GLN A 107 7.61 -2.13 -27.95
N TYR A 108 6.49 -1.87 -27.31
CA TYR A 108 6.47 -1.19 -26.00
C TYR A 108 6.44 -2.19 -24.85
N PRO A 109 7.39 -2.13 -23.90
CA PRO A 109 7.35 -3.01 -22.74
C PRO A 109 6.11 -2.72 -21.88
N VAL A 110 5.60 -3.78 -21.25
CA VAL A 110 4.42 -3.74 -20.37
C VAL A 110 4.87 -3.87 -18.93
N TYR A 111 4.28 -3.08 -18.05
CA TYR A 111 4.51 -3.07 -16.62
C TYR A 111 3.28 -3.53 -15.87
N LEU A 112 3.46 -4.44 -14.92
CA LEU A 112 2.50 -4.66 -13.87
C LEU A 112 2.72 -3.59 -12.81
N SER A 113 1.72 -2.75 -12.58
CA SER A 113 1.84 -1.52 -11.79
C SER A 113 0.83 -1.47 -10.66
N ALA A 114 1.26 -0.96 -9.50
CA ALA A 114 0.41 -0.71 -8.33
C ALA A 114 0.31 0.79 -8.06
N PHE A 115 -0.90 1.25 -7.80
CA PHE A 115 -1.27 2.65 -7.51
C PHE A 115 -1.70 2.76 -6.06
N THR A 116 -0.93 3.46 -5.26
CA THR A 116 -1.19 3.65 -3.83
C THR A 116 -1.57 5.11 -3.56
N ASP A 117 -2.73 5.34 -2.95
CA ASP A 117 -3.13 6.66 -2.45
C ASP A 117 -2.34 6.96 -1.18
N LEU A 118 -1.46 7.95 -1.24
CA LEU A 118 -0.58 8.31 -0.12
C LEU A 118 -1.35 9.00 1.01
N ALA A 119 -2.41 9.74 0.71
CA ALA A 119 -3.22 10.37 1.75
C ALA A 119 -3.97 9.32 2.58
N CYS A 120 -4.47 8.25 1.95
CA CYS A 120 -5.10 7.14 2.64
C CYS A 120 -4.12 6.41 3.56
N VAL A 121 -2.89 6.17 3.10
CA VAL A 121 -1.84 5.54 3.92
C VAL A 121 -1.44 6.43 5.10
N GLU A 122 -1.25 7.72 4.88
CA GLU A 122 -0.94 8.69 5.94
C GLU A 122 -2.05 8.76 6.99
N GLU A 123 -3.32 8.72 6.58
CA GLU A 123 -4.47 8.70 7.51
C GLU A 123 -4.54 7.41 8.33
N MET A 124 -4.31 6.26 7.69
CA MET A 124 -4.25 4.96 8.38
C MET A 124 -3.14 4.93 9.43
N LEU A 125 -1.95 5.42 9.09
CA LEU A 125 -0.82 5.49 10.02
C LEU A 125 -1.12 6.42 11.19
N ARG A 126 -1.69 7.60 10.93
CA ARG A 126 -2.09 8.57 11.96
C ARG A 126 -3.13 7.99 12.90
N SER A 127 -4.13 7.30 12.35
CA SER A 127 -5.17 6.63 13.14
C SER A 127 -4.57 5.53 14.04
N ALA A 128 -3.69 4.69 13.49
CA ALA A 128 -3.02 3.64 14.25
C ALA A 128 -2.14 4.21 15.37
N GLU A 129 -1.39 5.30 15.12
CA GLU A 129 -0.61 6.00 16.14
C GLU A 129 -1.48 6.62 17.24
N TYR A 130 -2.62 7.21 16.86
CA TYR A 130 -3.57 7.77 17.81
C TYR A 130 -4.15 6.70 18.72
N GLU A 131 -4.61 5.58 18.17
CA GLU A 131 -5.12 4.46 18.95
C GLU A 131 -4.03 3.89 19.89
N ARG A 132 -2.82 3.72 19.40
CA ARG A 132 -1.69 3.26 20.23
C ARG A 132 -1.41 4.20 21.39
N ARG A 133 -1.41 5.52 21.16
CA ARG A 133 -1.22 6.53 22.23
C ARG A 133 -2.36 6.51 23.24
N LYS A 134 -3.59 6.39 22.77
CA LYS A 134 -4.78 6.27 23.61
C LYS A 134 -4.71 5.07 24.53
N TYR A 135 -4.35 3.89 24.01
CA TYR A 135 -4.18 2.69 24.84
C TYR A 135 -3.03 2.83 25.85
N ALA A 136 -1.92 3.45 25.46
CA ALA A 136 -0.81 3.72 26.37
C ALA A 136 -1.22 4.63 27.54
N LEU A 137 -2.00 5.69 27.27
CA LEU A 137 -2.54 6.58 28.31
C LEU A 137 -3.53 5.87 29.22
N ILE A 138 -4.42 5.03 28.68
CA ILE A 138 -5.35 4.24 29.49
C ILE A 138 -4.57 3.29 30.42
N ALA A 139 -3.53 2.63 29.89
CA ALA A 139 -2.68 1.74 30.67
C ALA A 139 -1.92 2.47 31.77
N ASP A 140 -1.49 3.72 31.56
CA ASP A 140 -0.80 4.53 32.56
C ASP A 140 -1.74 5.02 33.70
N ILE A 141 -3.02 5.30 33.36
CA ILE A 141 -4.03 5.80 34.31
C ILE A 141 -4.70 4.63 35.06
N SER A 142 -4.87 3.48 34.44
CA SER A 142 -5.46 2.28 35.04
C SER A 142 -4.63 1.81 36.25
N GLU A 143 -5.26 1.35 37.30
CA GLU A 143 -4.57 0.65 38.39
C GLU A 143 -4.07 -0.74 37.96
N ASP A 144 -4.61 -1.27 36.87
CA ASP A 144 -4.22 -2.54 36.31
C ASP A 144 -2.82 -2.48 35.64
N LEU A 145 -2.22 -3.64 35.52
CA LEU A 145 -0.96 -3.85 34.79
C LEU A 145 -1.25 -4.61 33.52
N PRO A 146 -1.65 -3.93 32.43
CA PRO A 146 -1.90 -4.58 31.16
C PRO A 146 -0.65 -5.29 30.65
N PHE A 147 -0.86 -6.47 30.07
CA PHE A 147 0.21 -7.23 29.43
C PHE A 147 -0.26 -7.77 28.09
N GLU A 148 0.69 -8.03 27.24
CA GLU A 148 0.53 -8.74 25.96
C GLU A 148 1.34 -10.03 26.03
N TYR A 149 0.76 -11.14 25.58
CA TYR A 149 1.44 -12.42 25.55
C TYR A 149 1.54 -12.92 24.10
N ASP A 150 2.77 -13.05 23.65
CA ASP A 150 3.09 -13.63 22.34
C ASP A 150 3.27 -15.14 22.49
N PHE A 151 2.35 -15.91 21.90
CA PHE A 151 2.34 -17.37 21.94
C PHE A 151 3.45 -18.02 21.12
N GLU A 152 3.94 -17.34 20.07
CA GLU A 152 4.98 -17.88 19.19
C GLU A 152 6.36 -17.79 19.85
N THR A 153 6.65 -16.67 20.48
CA THR A 153 7.93 -16.42 21.14
C THR A 153 7.95 -16.77 22.62
N ASP A 154 6.79 -17.21 23.19
CA ASP A 154 6.60 -17.46 24.63
C ASP A 154 7.06 -16.27 25.48
N THR A 155 6.67 -15.06 25.06
CA THR A 155 7.10 -13.81 25.69
C THR A 155 5.91 -13.06 26.24
N ILE A 156 5.97 -12.62 27.50
CA ILE A 156 5.02 -11.67 28.07
C ILE A 156 5.66 -10.29 28.14
N ALA A 157 4.92 -9.29 27.67
CA ALA A 157 5.33 -7.89 27.70
C ALA A 157 4.33 -7.06 28.52
N TYR A 158 4.78 -6.45 29.58
CA TYR A 158 4.03 -5.50 30.39
C TYR A 158 4.28 -4.06 29.92
N THR A 159 3.41 -3.14 30.34
CA THR A 159 3.67 -1.70 30.16
C THR A 159 4.85 -1.25 31.02
N GLN A 160 5.42 -0.06 30.72
CA GLN A 160 6.51 0.55 31.52
C GLN A 160 6.13 0.76 33.00
N LYS A 161 4.85 0.77 33.33
CA LYS A 161 4.33 0.83 34.70
C LYS A 161 4.80 -0.36 35.52
N TYR A 162 4.92 -1.56 34.92
CA TYR A 162 5.44 -2.75 35.59
C TYR A 162 6.84 -2.52 36.14
N HIS A 163 7.74 -1.94 35.34
CA HIS A 163 9.08 -1.58 35.78
C HIS A 163 9.07 -0.56 36.93
N LYS A 164 8.22 0.46 36.84
CA LYS A 164 8.07 1.47 37.91
C LYS A 164 7.57 0.90 39.21
N VAL A 165 6.67 -0.09 39.19
CA VAL A 165 6.06 -0.68 40.38
C VAL A 165 6.93 -1.79 40.99
N PHE A 166 7.49 -2.64 40.16
CA PHE A 166 8.20 -3.85 40.62
C PHE A 166 9.72 -3.79 40.44
N GLY A 167 10.24 -2.81 39.69
CA GLY A 167 11.68 -2.69 39.46
C GLY A 167 12.26 -3.72 38.46
N HIS A 168 11.41 -4.54 37.85
CA HIS A 168 11.84 -5.59 36.91
C HIS A 168 11.64 -5.16 35.45
N GLU A 169 12.37 -5.82 34.54
CA GLU A 169 12.20 -5.61 33.12
C GLU A 169 10.77 -5.94 32.68
N PRO A 170 10.14 -5.07 31.85
CA PRO A 170 8.75 -5.25 31.46
C PRO A 170 8.55 -6.37 30.42
N VAL A 171 9.62 -6.86 29.79
CA VAL A 171 9.58 -7.96 28.82
C VAL A 171 10.22 -9.20 29.40
N ILE A 172 9.43 -10.27 29.54
CA ILE A 172 9.87 -11.53 30.14
C ILE A 172 9.78 -12.63 29.06
N PRO A 173 10.90 -13.02 28.48
CA PRO A 173 10.96 -14.14 27.52
C PRO A 173 10.87 -15.49 28.25
N ARG A 174 10.43 -16.53 27.53
CA ARG A 174 10.25 -17.91 28.03
C ARG A 174 9.37 -17.97 29.29
N PHE A 175 8.24 -17.27 29.21
CA PHE A 175 7.38 -17.06 30.37
C PHE A 175 6.87 -18.37 30.96
N ARG A 176 6.45 -19.34 30.15
CA ARG A 176 5.98 -20.67 30.64
C ARG A 176 7.08 -21.44 31.32
N GLU A 177 8.31 -21.39 30.80
CA GLU A 177 9.45 -22.06 31.41
C GLU A 177 9.76 -21.51 32.81
N ARG A 178 9.72 -20.17 32.93
CA ARG A 178 9.94 -19.49 34.22
C ARG A 178 8.82 -19.77 35.21
N LEU A 179 7.56 -19.73 34.80
CA LEU A 179 6.41 -20.11 35.64
C LEU A 179 6.56 -21.54 36.18
N GLY A 180 7.02 -22.48 35.35
CA GLY A 180 7.25 -23.88 35.78
C GLY A 180 8.39 -24.05 36.80
N ARG A 181 9.31 -23.07 36.88
CA ARG A 181 10.41 -23.04 37.85
C ARG A 181 10.09 -22.26 39.12
N GLY A 182 8.95 -21.56 39.19
CA GLY A 182 8.57 -20.72 40.31
C GLY A 182 9.38 -19.42 40.41
N GLU A 183 9.90 -18.93 39.26
CA GLU A 183 10.68 -17.69 39.14
C GLU A 183 9.76 -16.50 38.83
#